data_e29de30aee829d8d6370eee73dd4f142
#
_entry.id   e29de30aee829d8d6370eee73dd4f142
#
_cell.length_a   1.000
_cell.length_b   1.000
_cell.length_c   1.000
_cell.angle_alpha   90.00
_cell.angle_beta   90.00
_cell.angle_gamma   90.00
#
_symmetry.space_group_name_H-M   'P 1'
#
loop_
_entity.id
_entity.type
_entity.pdbx_description
1 polymer ?
#
loop_
_entity_poly.entity_id
_entity_poly.type
_entity_poly.pdbx_seq_one_letter_code
_entity_poly.pdbx_strand_id
1 'polypeptide(L)'
;MAEGFKPILARLVEGQPLTSEQAHDFFAACLRGEPTPSQVAAAVTAMRMRGETVAEIAAFAGAMREAALTLDHSYEVIDTCGTGGDGQHTYNISTAAALVLAGAGLKVAKHGNRAMSSKSGSSDVLSMLGVDLRAGPDQQRRALDEAGICFLFAPAYHGAMRHVGPVRAEVGFRTVFNLLGP
;
A
#
# COMPACT_ATOMS: atom_id res chain seq x y z
N MET A 1 -11.64 7.90 24.59
CA MET A 1 -10.96 8.37 23.38
C MET A 1 -11.75 8.10 22.08
N ALA A 2 -12.95 7.51 22.15
CA ALA A 2 -13.83 7.35 20.96
C ALA A 2 -14.45 8.68 20.47
N GLU A 3 -14.36 9.76 21.22
CA GLU A 3 -14.89 11.07 20.80
C GLU A 3 -14.02 11.77 19.76
N GLY A 4 -12.72 11.46 19.68
CA GLY A 4 -11.75 12.16 18.82
C GLY A 4 -12.02 12.05 17.31
N PHE A 5 -12.74 11.02 16.84
CA PHE A 5 -13.00 10.80 15.40
C PHE A 5 -14.40 11.21 14.96
N LYS A 6 -15.32 11.53 15.89
CA LYS A 6 -16.70 11.96 15.56
C LYS A 6 -16.75 13.20 14.66
N PRO A 7 -15.94 14.25 14.89
CA PRO A 7 -15.94 15.42 14.00
C PRO A 7 -15.48 15.10 12.57
N ILE A 8 -14.50 14.21 12.43
CA ILE A 8 -14.03 13.73 11.12
C ILE A 8 -15.16 12.99 10.39
N LEU A 9 -15.84 12.07 11.09
CA LEU A 9 -16.94 11.30 10.52
C LEU A 9 -18.14 12.21 10.13
N ALA A 10 -18.52 13.15 10.99
CA ALA A 10 -19.60 14.09 10.69
C ALA A 10 -19.30 14.87 9.42
N ARG A 11 -18.08 15.42 9.30
CA ARG A 11 -17.62 16.14 8.11
C ARG A 11 -17.72 15.28 6.84
N LEU A 12 -17.25 14.02 6.90
CA LEU A 12 -17.29 13.11 5.76
C LEU A 12 -18.71 12.73 5.35
N VAL A 13 -19.60 12.49 6.32
CA VAL A 13 -21.02 12.15 6.08
C VAL A 13 -21.77 13.32 5.43
N GLU A 14 -21.40 14.56 5.77
CA GLU A 14 -21.91 15.77 5.12
C GLU A 14 -21.34 16.01 3.71
N GLY A 15 -20.52 15.08 3.19
CA GLY A 15 -19.89 15.18 1.88
C GLY A 15 -18.73 16.17 1.82
N GLN A 16 -18.23 16.65 2.97
CA GLN A 16 -17.14 17.61 3.03
C GLN A 16 -15.78 16.90 2.95
N PRO A 17 -14.81 17.41 2.18
CA PRO A 17 -13.47 16.85 2.16
C PRO A 17 -12.71 17.15 3.46
N LEU A 18 -11.80 16.27 3.83
CA LEU A 18 -10.84 16.55 4.89
C LEU A 18 -9.78 17.54 4.40
N THR A 19 -9.26 18.35 5.31
CA THR A 19 -8.01 19.07 5.03
C THR A 19 -6.86 18.07 4.96
N SER A 20 -5.72 18.46 4.36
CA SER A 20 -4.55 17.59 4.29
C SER A 20 -4.08 17.14 5.68
N GLU A 21 -4.09 18.03 6.65
CA GLU A 21 -3.75 17.74 8.04
C GLU A 21 -4.73 16.73 8.67
N GLN A 22 -6.04 16.98 8.55
CA GLN A 22 -7.07 16.09 9.07
C GLN A 22 -6.98 14.70 8.42
N ALA A 23 -6.74 14.64 7.12
CA ALA A 23 -6.60 13.38 6.39
C ALA A 23 -5.36 12.61 6.85
N HIS A 24 -4.21 13.29 6.96
CA HIS A 24 -2.96 12.70 7.45
C HIS A 24 -3.13 12.14 8.87
N ASP A 25 -3.63 12.95 9.81
CA ASP A 25 -3.78 12.57 11.21
C ASP A 25 -4.77 11.41 11.39
N PHE A 26 -5.89 11.46 10.67
CA PHE A 26 -6.88 10.38 10.70
C PHE A 26 -6.29 9.07 10.17
N PHE A 27 -5.55 9.11 9.06
CA PHE A 27 -4.94 7.92 8.50
C PHE A 27 -3.81 7.40 9.40
N ALA A 28 -2.97 8.26 9.94
CA ALA A 28 -1.95 7.88 10.90
C ALA A 28 -2.56 7.20 12.14
N ALA A 29 -3.70 7.72 12.64
CA ALA A 29 -4.46 7.09 13.73
C ALA A 29 -5.02 5.71 13.31
N CYS A 30 -5.51 5.56 12.08
CA CYS A 30 -5.94 4.26 11.54
C CYS A 30 -4.79 3.25 11.54
N LEU A 31 -3.59 3.67 11.14
CA LEU A 31 -2.39 2.82 11.14
C LEU A 31 -1.93 2.42 12.56
N ARG A 32 -2.24 3.24 13.56
CA ARG A 32 -2.02 2.90 14.99
C ARG A 32 -3.16 2.07 15.61
N GLY A 33 -4.28 1.88 14.87
CA GLY A 33 -5.43 1.12 15.35
C GLY A 33 -6.29 1.87 16.38
N GLU A 34 -6.26 3.19 16.39
CA GLU A 34 -7.00 4.02 17.34
C GLU A 34 -8.50 4.10 17.04
N PRO A 35 -8.95 4.31 15.77
CA PRO A 35 -10.35 4.26 15.43
C PRO A 35 -10.89 2.83 15.48
N THR A 36 -12.16 2.69 15.85
CA THR A 36 -12.82 1.38 15.77
C THR A 36 -13.01 0.94 14.31
N PRO A 37 -13.14 -0.38 14.04
CA PRO A 37 -13.43 -0.86 12.67
C PRO A 37 -14.64 -0.19 12.04
N SER A 38 -15.72 0.04 12.82
CA SER A 38 -16.91 0.74 12.34
C SER A 38 -16.63 2.19 11.95
N GLN A 39 -15.77 2.89 12.67
CA GLN A 39 -15.37 4.26 12.35
C GLN A 39 -14.55 4.31 11.07
N VAL A 40 -13.59 3.38 10.90
CA VAL A 40 -12.81 3.28 9.66
C VAL A 40 -13.72 2.94 8.48
N ALA A 41 -14.61 1.95 8.62
CA ALA A 41 -15.55 1.57 7.57
C ALA A 41 -16.46 2.74 7.15
N ALA A 42 -17.02 3.46 8.11
CA ALA A 42 -17.86 4.64 7.84
C ALA A 42 -17.07 5.72 7.07
N ALA A 43 -15.87 6.04 7.52
CA ALA A 43 -15.03 7.05 6.88
C ALA A 43 -14.69 6.69 5.43
N VAL A 44 -14.17 5.48 5.18
CA VAL A 44 -13.76 5.08 3.82
C VAL A 44 -14.95 4.91 2.88
N THR A 45 -16.14 4.54 3.42
CA THR A 45 -17.38 4.49 2.64
C THR A 45 -17.85 5.89 2.25
N ALA A 46 -17.89 6.83 3.19
CA ALA A 46 -18.26 8.21 2.90
C ALA A 46 -17.30 8.86 1.89
N MET A 47 -15.99 8.67 2.05
CA MET A 47 -14.99 9.13 1.09
C MET A 47 -15.23 8.51 -0.29
N ARG A 48 -15.48 7.20 -0.37
CA ARG A 48 -15.73 6.50 -1.63
C ARG A 48 -17.00 7.00 -2.33
N MET A 49 -18.06 7.28 -1.59
CA MET A 49 -19.33 7.79 -2.14
C MET A 49 -19.19 9.21 -2.71
N ARG A 50 -18.45 10.06 -2.03
CA ARG A 50 -18.18 11.44 -2.47
C ARG A 50 -17.14 11.50 -3.60
N GLY A 51 -16.21 10.58 -3.62
CA GLY A 51 -14.94 10.63 -4.37
C GLY A 51 -13.82 11.25 -3.52
N GLU A 52 -12.69 10.56 -3.46
CA GLU A 52 -11.50 11.02 -2.75
C GLU A 52 -10.85 12.21 -3.47
N THR A 53 -10.40 13.21 -2.74
CA THR A 53 -9.65 14.33 -3.31
C THR A 53 -8.17 13.99 -3.44
N VAL A 54 -7.47 14.66 -4.35
CA VAL A 54 -6.01 14.52 -4.51
C VAL A 54 -5.28 14.85 -3.22
N ALA A 55 -5.74 15.88 -2.49
CA ALA A 55 -5.15 16.30 -1.22
C ALA A 55 -5.27 15.21 -0.14
N GLU A 56 -6.43 14.56 -0.04
CA GLU A 56 -6.64 13.45 0.89
C GLU A 56 -5.78 12.24 0.53
N ILE A 57 -5.72 11.86 -0.75
CA ILE A 57 -4.89 10.73 -1.20
C ILE A 57 -3.42 11.01 -0.92
N ALA A 58 -2.93 12.20 -1.20
CA ALA A 58 -1.55 12.60 -0.95
C ALA A 58 -1.21 12.59 0.55
N ALA A 59 -2.12 13.08 1.40
CA ALA A 59 -1.96 13.07 2.85
C ALA A 59 -1.92 11.64 3.41
N PHE A 60 -2.79 10.77 2.92
CA PHE A 60 -2.80 9.35 3.29
C PHE A 60 -1.53 8.63 2.85
N ALA A 61 -1.04 8.91 1.63
CA ALA A 61 0.22 8.36 1.14
C ALA A 61 1.40 8.82 2.02
N GLY A 62 1.43 10.08 2.43
CA GLY A 62 2.41 10.63 3.36
C GLY A 62 2.45 9.87 4.68
N ALA A 63 1.31 9.75 5.37
CA ALA A 63 1.20 9.03 6.64
C ALA A 63 1.60 7.55 6.49
N MET A 64 1.25 6.91 5.37
CA MET A 64 1.63 5.52 5.12
C MET A 64 3.14 5.35 4.91
N ARG A 65 3.79 6.28 4.21
CA ARG A 65 5.24 6.27 4.01
C ARG A 65 6.00 6.51 5.31
N GLU A 66 5.52 7.40 6.17
CA GLU A 66 6.10 7.66 7.50
C GLU A 66 6.02 6.43 8.42
N ALA A 67 4.97 5.63 8.30
CA ALA A 67 4.76 4.41 9.09
C ALA A 67 5.41 3.15 8.47
N ALA A 68 5.96 3.25 7.26
CA ALA A 68 6.57 2.13 6.56
C ALA A 68 7.97 1.81 7.06
N LEU A 69 8.37 0.53 6.99
CA LEU A 69 9.78 0.18 7.05
C LEU A 69 10.50 0.73 5.82
N THR A 70 11.70 1.26 6.03
CA THR A 70 12.57 1.75 4.95
C THR A 70 13.69 0.75 4.67
N LEU A 71 14.10 0.67 3.42
CA LEU A 71 15.31 -0.01 3.01
C LEU A 71 16.41 1.04 2.82
N ASP A 72 17.44 1.00 3.66
CA ASP A 72 18.58 1.92 3.52
C ASP A 72 19.46 1.48 2.33
N HIS A 73 19.63 2.35 1.34
CA HIS A 73 20.50 2.16 0.18
C HIS A 73 20.92 3.49 -0.43
N SER A 74 22.05 3.47 -1.14
CA SER A 74 22.62 4.65 -1.83
C SER A 74 22.29 4.68 -3.34
N TYR A 75 21.49 3.75 -3.84
CA TYR A 75 21.17 3.64 -5.25
C TYR A 75 19.98 4.50 -5.66
N GLU A 76 19.98 4.99 -6.87
CA GLU A 76 18.76 5.35 -7.57
C GLU A 76 18.06 4.05 -8.00
N VAL A 77 16.84 3.83 -7.54
CA VAL A 77 16.08 2.60 -7.77
C VAL A 77 14.80 2.85 -8.54
N ILE A 78 14.38 1.86 -9.30
CA ILE A 78 13.12 1.86 -10.03
C ILE A 78 12.15 0.88 -9.36
N ASP A 79 10.87 1.26 -9.23
CA ASP A 79 9.77 0.35 -8.97
C ASP A 79 8.84 0.29 -10.20
N THR A 80 8.39 -0.90 -10.53
CA THR A 80 7.43 -1.17 -11.60
C THR A 80 6.02 -1.46 -11.06
N CYS A 81 5.75 -1.14 -9.80
CA CYS A 81 4.47 -1.37 -9.16
C CYS A 81 3.37 -0.52 -9.81
N GLY A 82 2.19 -1.09 -9.97
CA GLY A 82 0.98 -0.41 -10.38
C GLY A 82 -0.15 -0.64 -9.39
N THR A 83 -1.25 0.13 -9.50
CA THR A 83 -2.43 0.01 -8.63
C THR A 83 -3.10 -1.37 -8.71
N GLY A 84 -2.91 -2.08 -9.82
CA GLY A 84 -3.57 -3.35 -10.09
C GLY A 84 -5.10 -3.22 -10.22
N GLY A 85 -5.78 -4.35 -10.28
CA GLY A 85 -7.25 -4.38 -10.23
C GLY A 85 -7.96 -3.74 -11.43
N ASP A 86 -7.31 -3.70 -12.60
CA ASP A 86 -7.85 -3.19 -13.85
C ASP A 86 -8.77 -4.17 -14.59
N GLY A 87 -8.91 -5.40 -14.06
CA GLY A 87 -9.75 -6.44 -14.64
C GLY A 87 -9.24 -7.05 -15.94
N GLN A 88 -8.05 -6.70 -16.40
CA GLN A 88 -7.52 -7.15 -17.69
C GLN A 88 -7.03 -8.60 -17.68
N HIS A 89 -6.84 -9.19 -16.50
CA HIS A 89 -6.36 -10.58 -16.33
C HIS A 89 -5.10 -10.92 -17.15
N THR A 90 -4.21 -9.95 -17.32
CA THR A 90 -2.95 -10.12 -18.03
C THR A 90 -1.93 -10.91 -17.21
N TYR A 91 -0.80 -11.24 -17.82
CA TYR A 91 0.37 -11.77 -17.10
C TYR A 91 0.90 -10.75 -16.10
N ASN A 92 1.77 -11.18 -15.19
CA ASN A 92 2.44 -10.32 -14.22
C ASN A 92 3.48 -9.41 -14.90
N ILE A 93 3.01 -8.50 -15.78
CA ILE A 93 3.83 -7.65 -16.66
C ILE A 93 4.81 -6.84 -15.83
N SER A 94 4.38 -6.23 -14.74
CA SER A 94 5.25 -5.44 -13.88
C SER A 94 6.37 -6.26 -13.25
N THR A 95 6.11 -7.55 -12.94
CA THR A 95 7.14 -8.47 -12.41
C THR A 95 8.15 -8.84 -13.50
N ALA A 96 7.67 -9.16 -14.71
CA ALA A 96 8.54 -9.44 -15.84
C ALA A 96 9.40 -8.21 -16.21
N ALA A 97 8.80 -7.02 -16.26
CA ALA A 97 9.51 -5.77 -16.52
C ALA A 97 10.62 -5.50 -15.47
N ALA A 98 10.33 -5.75 -14.18
CA ALA A 98 11.33 -5.62 -13.11
C ALA A 98 12.57 -6.50 -13.35
N LEU A 99 12.34 -7.77 -13.73
CA LEU A 99 13.44 -8.69 -14.03
C LEU A 99 14.24 -8.29 -15.27
N VAL A 100 13.56 -7.81 -16.32
CA VAL A 100 14.22 -7.31 -17.54
C VAL A 100 15.07 -6.08 -17.24
N LEU A 101 14.54 -5.12 -16.48
CA LEU A 101 15.26 -3.90 -16.08
C LEU A 101 16.49 -4.23 -15.23
N ALA A 102 16.38 -5.15 -14.28
CA ALA A 102 17.51 -5.60 -13.49
C ALA A 102 18.56 -6.31 -14.36
N GLY A 103 18.13 -7.16 -15.29
CA GLY A 103 19.02 -7.81 -16.27
C GLY A 103 19.71 -6.82 -17.22
N ALA A 104 19.11 -5.66 -17.46
CA ALA A 104 19.69 -4.55 -18.20
C ALA A 104 20.66 -3.67 -17.37
N GLY A 105 20.90 -4.01 -16.10
CA GLY A 105 21.85 -3.32 -15.22
C GLY A 105 21.24 -2.20 -14.36
N LEU A 106 19.93 -2.02 -14.37
CA LEU A 106 19.26 -1.05 -13.49
C LEU A 106 19.03 -1.63 -12.10
N LYS A 107 19.03 -0.77 -11.08
CA LYS A 107 18.69 -1.18 -9.72
C LYS A 107 17.17 -1.12 -9.53
N VAL A 108 16.57 -2.24 -9.13
CA VAL A 108 15.11 -2.38 -9.00
C VAL A 108 14.73 -2.75 -7.57
N ALA A 109 13.97 -1.87 -6.91
CA ALA A 109 13.35 -2.16 -5.62
C ALA A 109 11.85 -2.37 -5.85
N LYS A 110 11.48 -3.62 -6.19
CA LYS A 110 10.12 -3.92 -6.57
C LYS A 110 9.21 -4.10 -5.37
N HIS A 111 8.24 -3.19 -5.20
CA HIS A 111 7.13 -3.38 -4.28
C HIS A 111 6.07 -4.32 -4.87
N GLY A 112 5.48 -5.16 -4.04
CA GLY A 112 4.43 -6.04 -4.50
C GLY A 112 3.68 -6.77 -3.37
N ASN A 113 2.54 -7.35 -3.75
CA ASN A 113 1.67 -8.05 -2.82
C ASN A 113 1.13 -9.34 -3.44
N ARG A 114 0.42 -10.14 -2.63
CA ARG A 114 -0.40 -11.25 -3.13
C ARG A 114 -1.58 -10.73 -3.92
N ALA A 115 -2.12 -11.58 -4.78
CA ALA A 115 -3.33 -11.25 -5.52
C ALA A 115 -4.50 -10.97 -4.57
N MET A 116 -5.19 -9.84 -4.78
CA MET A 116 -6.44 -9.50 -4.08
C MET A 116 -7.66 -9.84 -4.93
N SER A 117 -7.59 -9.64 -6.24
CA SER A 117 -8.69 -9.83 -7.19
C SER A 117 -8.28 -10.59 -8.45
N SER A 118 -7.00 -10.77 -8.71
CA SER A 118 -6.47 -11.53 -9.84
C SER A 118 -6.15 -12.98 -9.45
N LYS A 119 -5.90 -13.83 -10.46
CA LYS A 119 -5.53 -15.23 -10.24
C LYS A 119 -4.12 -15.41 -9.65
N SER A 120 -3.23 -14.42 -9.83
CA SER A 120 -1.84 -14.47 -9.36
C SER A 120 -1.30 -13.05 -9.18
N GLY A 121 -0.75 -12.76 -8.00
CA GLY A 121 -0.02 -11.53 -7.72
C GLY A 121 1.48 -11.67 -7.96
N SER A 122 2.21 -10.57 -7.85
CA SER A 122 3.68 -10.56 -8.00
C SER A 122 4.38 -11.47 -7.00
N SER A 123 3.93 -11.47 -5.74
CA SER A 123 4.49 -12.34 -4.70
C SER A 123 4.24 -13.82 -4.96
N ASP A 124 3.10 -14.17 -5.56
CA ASP A 124 2.78 -15.57 -5.83
C ASP A 124 3.77 -16.14 -6.86
N VAL A 125 4.02 -15.39 -7.94
CA VAL A 125 5.00 -15.77 -8.97
C VAL A 125 6.41 -15.83 -8.40
N LEU A 126 6.84 -14.79 -7.69
CA LEU A 126 8.20 -14.74 -7.15
C LEU A 126 8.48 -15.82 -6.12
N SER A 127 7.48 -16.16 -5.29
CA SER A 127 7.57 -17.27 -4.35
C SER A 127 7.74 -18.62 -5.07
N MET A 128 7.01 -18.84 -6.17
CA MET A 128 7.18 -20.05 -6.99
C MET A 128 8.55 -20.12 -7.67
N LEU A 129 9.17 -18.97 -7.96
CA LEU A 129 10.53 -18.86 -8.47
C LEU A 129 11.61 -18.98 -7.37
N GLY A 130 11.22 -19.21 -6.12
CA GLY A 130 12.14 -19.44 -5.00
C GLY A 130 12.57 -18.16 -4.25
N VAL A 131 11.94 -17.02 -4.52
CA VAL A 131 12.22 -15.78 -3.77
C VAL A 131 11.61 -15.86 -2.37
N ASP A 132 12.42 -15.63 -1.33
CA ASP A 132 11.92 -15.55 0.05
C ASP A 132 11.21 -14.22 0.29
N LEU A 133 9.88 -14.27 0.35
CA LEU A 133 9.03 -13.10 0.61
C LEU A 133 9.20 -12.52 2.03
N ARG A 134 9.79 -13.29 2.96
CA ARG A 134 10.01 -12.88 4.35
C ARG A 134 11.42 -12.38 4.61
N ALA A 135 12.24 -12.28 3.56
CA ALA A 135 13.58 -11.72 3.65
C ALA A 135 13.53 -10.31 4.27
N GLY A 136 14.32 -10.12 5.33
CA GLY A 136 14.38 -8.84 6.04
C GLY A 136 15.18 -7.78 5.28
N PRO A 137 15.20 -6.53 5.77
CA PRO A 137 15.88 -5.40 5.10
C PRO A 137 17.32 -5.69 4.72
N ASP A 138 18.11 -6.33 5.57
CA ASP A 138 19.52 -6.67 5.27
C ASP A 138 19.66 -7.63 4.10
N GLN A 139 18.77 -8.63 4.01
CA GLN A 139 18.77 -9.58 2.90
C GLN A 139 18.30 -8.91 1.61
N GLN A 140 17.30 -8.03 1.68
CA GLN A 140 16.84 -7.25 0.55
C GLN A 140 17.91 -6.26 0.06
N ARG A 141 18.67 -5.66 1.00
CA ARG A 141 19.84 -4.84 0.69
C ARG A 141 20.88 -5.63 -0.10
N ARG A 142 21.26 -6.81 0.41
CA ARG A 142 22.20 -7.68 -0.28
C ARG A 142 21.71 -8.11 -1.66
N ALA A 143 20.42 -8.44 -1.81
CA ALA A 143 19.86 -8.77 -3.12
C ALA A 143 19.95 -7.60 -4.10
N LEU A 144 19.71 -6.36 -3.63
CA LEU A 144 19.87 -5.16 -4.43
C LEU A 144 21.34 -4.91 -4.81
N ASP A 145 22.26 -5.16 -3.89
CA ASP A 145 23.70 -5.01 -4.14
C ASP A 145 24.21 -6.04 -5.16
N GLU A 146 23.92 -7.32 -4.95
CA GLU A 146 24.50 -8.45 -5.69
C GLU A 146 23.74 -8.77 -7.00
N ALA A 147 22.40 -8.79 -6.95
CA ALA A 147 21.55 -9.16 -8.09
C ALA A 147 20.92 -7.96 -8.82
N GLY A 148 21.06 -6.74 -8.29
CA GLY A 148 20.45 -5.56 -8.88
C GLY A 148 18.94 -5.44 -8.66
N ILE A 149 18.32 -6.39 -7.95
CA ILE A 149 16.88 -6.40 -7.70
C ILE A 149 16.60 -6.93 -6.30
N CYS A 150 15.66 -6.27 -5.62
CA CYS A 150 15.04 -6.77 -4.39
C CYS A 150 13.53 -6.76 -4.47
N PHE A 151 12.87 -7.53 -3.62
CA PHE A 151 11.40 -7.60 -3.56
C PHE A 151 10.88 -7.16 -2.20
N LEU A 152 10.21 -6.02 -2.18
CA LEU A 152 9.62 -5.41 -0.99
C LEU A 152 8.19 -5.93 -0.84
N PHE A 153 8.01 -6.97 -0.03
CA PHE A 153 6.71 -7.57 0.22
C PHE A 153 5.85 -6.64 1.07
N ALA A 154 4.79 -6.08 0.51
CA ALA A 154 3.97 -5.04 1.13
C ALA A 154 3.56 -5.32 2.59
N PRO A 155 3.09 -6.54 2.97
CA PRO A 155 2.75 -6.82 4.36
C PRO A 155 3.94 -6.75 5.34
N ALA A 156 5.16 -6.96 4.87
CA ALA A 156 6.36 -6.84 5.70
C ALA A 156 6.79 -5.38 5.91
N TYR A 157 6.65 -4.55 4.87
CA TYR A 157 7.06 -3.14 4.90
C TYR A 157 5.99 -2.21 5.47
N HIS A 158 4.70 -2.56 5.32
CA HIS A 158 3.56 -1.80 5.81
C HIS A 158 2.81 -2.55 6.93
N GLY A 159 3.54 -3.02 7.94
CA GLY A 159 2.98 -3.81 9.04
C GLY A 159 1.82 -3.12 9.79
N ALA A 160 1.79 -1.79 9.80
CA ALA A 160 0.71 -0.98 10.39
C ALA A 160 -0.64 -1.19 9.67
N MET A 161 -0.64 -1.60 8.40
CA MET A 161 -1.86 -1.90 7.64
C MET A 161 -2.68 -3.07 8.22
N ARG A 162 -2.12 -3.88 9.13
CA ARG A 162 -2.86 -4.93 9.83
C ARG A 162 -4.09 -4.42 10.58
N HIS A 163 -4.07 -3.17 11.03
CA HIS A 163 -5.18 -2.56 11.77
C HIS A 163 -6.39 -2.22 10.87
N VAL A 164 -6.15 -1.97 9.60
CA VAL A 164 -7.20 -1.66 8.62
C VAL A 164 -7.52 -2.82 7.67
N GLY A 165 -6.69 -3.85 7.67
CA GLY A 165 -6.86 -5.04 6.82
C GLY A 165 -8.22 -5.72 6.94
N PRO A 166 -8.72 -6.02 8.14
CA PRO A 166 -10.04 -6.61 8.35
C PRO A 166 -11.16 -5.76 7.76
N VAL A 167 -11.15 -4.45 8.02
CA VAL A 167 -12.15 -3.51 7.47
C VAL A 167 -12.15 -3.53 5.94
N ARG A 168 -10.98 -3.56 5.31
CA ARG A 168 -10.87 -3.63 3.85
C ARG A 168 -11.50 -4.91 3.27
N ALA A 169 -11.33 -6.04 3.98
CA ALA A 169 -11.93 -7.32 3.57
C ALA A 169 -13.45 -7.30 3.75
N GLU A 170 -13.94 -6.76 4.85
CA GLU A 170 -15.37 -6.75 5.20
C GLU A 170 -16.19 -5.81 4.31
N VAL A 171 -15.68 -4.62 3.97
CA VAL A 171 -16.41 -3.67 3.11
C VAL A 171 -16.57 -4.17 1.67
N GLY A 172 -15.68 -5.02 1.18
CA GLY A 172 -15.82 -5.76 -0.08
C GLY A 172 -15.74 -4.91 -1.37
N PHE A 173 -15.49 -3.62 -1.29
CA PHE A 173 -15.33 -2.72 -2.45
C PHE A 173 -14.02 -1.93 -2.37
N ARG A 174 -13.63 -1.31 -3.50
CA ARG A 174 -12.42 -0.49 -3.57
C ARG A 174 -12.62 0.82 -2.81
N THR A 175 -11.65 1.13 -1.96
CA THR A 175 -11.57 2.35 -1.15
C THR A 175 -10.24 3.07 -1.39
N VAL A 176 -10.02 4.20 -0.72
CA VAL A 176 -8.75 4.93 -0.75
C VAL A 176 -7.54 4.02 -0.50
N PHE A 177 -7.65 2.99 0.32
CA PHE A 177 -6.57 2.02 0.56
C PHE A 177 -6.09 1.26 -0.69
N ASN A 178 -6.93 1.18 -1.72
CA ASN A 178 -6.55 0.54 -2.98
C ASN A 178 -5.82 1.49 -3.93
N LEU A 179 -5.86 2.78 -3.66
CA LEU A 179 -5.17 3.84 -4.43
C LEU A 179 -3.74 4.09 -3.91
N LEU A 180 -3.43 3.61 -2.71
CA LEU A 180 -2.15 3.86 -2.01
C LEU A 180 -1.07 2.79 -2.30
N GLY A 181 -1.33 1.85 -3.20
CA GLY A 181 -0.41 0.75 -3.49
C GLY A 181 0.90 1.18 -4.16
N PRO A 182 0.86 1.98 -5.22
CA PRO A 182 2.06 2.49 -5.91
C PRO A 182 2.80 3.58 -5.18
#